data_a41a30445595efc2a973a74179d54792
#
_entry.id   a41a30445595efc2a973a74179d54792
#
_cell.length_a   1.000
_cell.length_b   1.000
_cell.length_c   1.000
_cell.angle_alpha   90.00
_cell.angle_beta   90.00
_cell.angle_gamma   90.00
#
_symmetry.space_group_name_H-M   'P 1'
#
loop_
_entity.id
_entity.type
_entity.pdbx_description
1 polymer ?
#
loop_
_entity_poly.entity_id
_entity_poly.type
_entity_poly.pdbx_seq_one_letter_code
_entity_poly.pdbx_strand_id
1 'polypeptide(L)'
;MSLREKTISGAKWSAIATVIIIGLGLVQMTVLARIIDNHQFGLLTVSLVIIALADTLSDFGIANSIIQRKEISHLELTTLYWLNVGLGIVVCVAVFLLSDLIGDVLNNPDLAPLIKTLSLAFVVIPHGQQFRALMQKELEFNKIGMIETSAVLAGFTFTVVSAHFWPLAMTAILGYLVNSAVRTLLFGYFGRKIYRPGLHFSLASVAPNLRFGAWLTADSIINYLNTNLSTLVLARILGAGVAGGYNLAYNVAVVPPMKLNPIITRVLFPAFAKIQDDTEKLRVNFYKLLSVVGIINFPALLGLMVVSNNFVPLVFGEKWNSIIPVLQLLCVVGLLRSVGNPIGSLLMAKAWVDISFKFNVFKTFLFIPAIVIGGQMAGAIGVTLGFLLVQIINTILSYFVMIKPVLGSSYRQYILSLWLPFYLSLPTLVVSYALGIVLKGQLALGMLLAVQIAAGVLAFVVMIVLSRHPLVVEVKRQFCRSEKMKMLLRAG
;
A
#
# COMPACT_ATOMS: atom_id res chain seq x y z
N MET A 1 -4.89 -17.76 27.70
CA MET A 1 -5.65 -17.37 26.49
C MET A 1 -5.62 -18.51 25.51
N SER A 2 -6.77 -18.90 24.95
CA SER A 2 -6.83 -19.91 23.88
C SER A 2 -6.15 -19.37 22.60
N LEU A 3 -5.72 -20.26 21.70
CA LEU A 3 -5.12 -19.87 20.41
C LEU A 3 -6.05 -18.91 19.63
N ARG A 4 -7.35 -19.16 19.70
CA ARG A 4 -8.39 -18.33 19.07
C ARG A 4 -8.44 -16.92 19.66
N GLU A 5 -8.35 -16.79 20.99
CA GLU A 5 -8.33 -15.47 21.66
C GLU A 5 -7.07 -14.69 21.34
N LYS A 6 -5.90 -15.33 21.34
CA LYS A 6 -4.62 -14.71 20.92
C LYS A 6 -4.70 -14.21 19.48
N THR A 7 -5.25 -15.02 18.56
CA THR A 7 -5.38 -14.64 17.14
C THR A 7 -6.33 -13.46 16.95
N ILE A 8 -7.49 -13.44 17.62
CA ILE A 8 -8.48 -12.34 17.51
C ILE A 8 -7.91 -11.06 18.12
N SER A 9 -7.30 -11.15 19.30
CA SER A 9 -6.65 -10.00 19.96
C SER A 9 -5.51 -9.46 19.12
N GLY A 10 -4.65 -10.34 18.60
CA GLY A 10 -3.55 -9.98 17.71
C GLY A 10 -4.01 -9.29 16.44
N ALA A 11 -5.07 -9.78 15.80
CA ALA A 11 -5.64 -9.16 14.60
C ALA A 11 -6.18 -7.74 14.88
N LYS A 12 -6.83 -7.53 16.03
CA LYS A 12 -7.32 -6.20 16.44
C LYS A 12 -6.17 -5.22 16.66
N TRP A 13 -5.13 -5.62 17.40
CA TRP A 13 -3.96 -4.79 17.67
C TRP A 13 -3.19 -4.48 16.39
N SER A 14 -3.00 -5.46 15.51
CA SER A 14 -2.37 -5.25 14.20
C SER A 14 -3.16 -4.25 13.35
N ALA A 15 -4.49 -4.34 13.34
CA ALA A 15 -5.34 -3.40 12.61
C ALA A 15 -5.23 -1.96 13.17
N ILE A 16 -5.28 -1.80 14.50
CA ILE A 16 -5.13 -0.50 15.17
C ILE A 16 -3.75 0.09 14.85
N ALA A 17 -2.68 -0.68 15.04
CA ALA A 17 -1.32 -0.22 14.74
C ALA A 17 -1.18 0.19 13.27
N THR A 18 -1.72 -0.60 12.34
CA THR A 18 -1.70 -0.27 10.91
C THR A 18 -2.40 1.06 10.61
N VAL A 19 -3.57 1.30 11.19
CA VAL A 19 -4.30 2.57 11.01
C VAL A 19 -3.51 3.75 11.56
N ILE A 20 -2.91 3.62 12.74
CA ILE A 20 -2.07 4.66 13.34
C ILE A 20 -0.83 4.94 12.47
N ILE A 21 -0.14 3.91 12.01
CA ILE A 21 1.06 4.03 11.16
C ILE A 21 0.71 4.71 9.83
N ILE A 22 -0.39 4.32 9.18
CA ILE A 22 -0.87 4.96 7.95
C ILE A 22 -1.24 6.43 8.22
N GLY A 23 -1.95 6.70 9.31
CA GLY A 23 -2.33 8.07 9.70
C GLY A 23 -1.10 8.95 9.95
N LEU A 24 -0.12 8.49 10.74
CA LEU A 24 1.13 9.20 10.98
C LEU A 24 1.92 9.42 9.67
N GLY A 25 1.96 8.42 8.78
CA GLY A 25 2.60 8.55 7.47
C GLY A 25 1.96 9.62 6.59
N LEU A 26 0.63 9.68 6.55
CA LEU A 26 -0.10 10.72 5.80
C LEU A 26 0.12 12.11 6.41
N VAL A 27 0.11 12.23 7.73
CA VAL A 27 0.41 13.49 8.43
C VAL A 27 1.85 13.93 8.15
N GLN A 28 2.82 13.03 8.27
CA GLN A 28 4.23 13.32 7.95
C GLN A 28 4.40 13.79 6.49
N MET A 29 3.78 13.09 5.56
CA MET A 29 3.80 13.46 4.14
C MET A 29 3.20 14.85 3.92
N THR A 30 2.07 15.16 4.57
CA THR A 30 1.42 16.47 4.49
C THR A 30 2.30 17.59 5.07
N VAL A 31 2.88 17.37 6.24
CA VAL A 31 3.77 18.34 6.90
C VAL A 31 5.01 18.60 6.04
N LEU A 32 5.66 17.54 5.56
CA LEU A 32 6.83 17.67 4.69
C LEU A 32 6.48 18.36 3.37
N ALA A 33 5.37 17.98 2.74
CA ALA A 33 4.92 18.62 1.50
C ALA A 33 4.71 20.13 1.65
N ARG A 34 4.41 20.63 2.84
CA ARG A 34 4.28 22.06 3.14
C ARG A 34 5.61 22.74 3.43
N ILE A 35 6.50 22.09 4.20
CA ILE A 35 7.73 22.68 4.73
C ILE A 35 8.85 22.69 3.68
N ILE A 36 9.11 21.54 3.03
CA ILE A 36 10.19 21.41 2.05
C ILE A 36 9.72 21.76 0.64
N ASP A 37 10.63 22.24 -0.22
CA ASP A 37 10.30 22.55 -1.61
C ASP A 37 10.01 21.30 -2.45
N ASN A 38 9.47 21.51 -3.65
CA ASN A 38 9.04 20.41 -4.52
C ASN A 38 10.21 19.53 -4.98
N HIS A 39 11.41 20.12 -5.20
CA HIS A 39 12.60 19.40 -5.60
C HIS A 39 13.10 18.50 -4.47
N GLN A 40 13.24 19.04 -3.25
CA GLN A 40 13.65 18.29 -2.05
C GLN A 40 12.66 17.19 -1.72
N PHE A 41 11.35 17.47 -1.83
CA PHE A 41 10.32 16.44 -1.63
C PHE A 41 10.43 15.31 -2.67
N GLY A 42 10.76 15.66 -3.90
CA GLY A 42 11.01 14.71 -4.98
C GLY A 42 12.24 13.86 -4.73
N LEU A 43 13.36 14.47 -4.34
CA LEU A 43 14.59 13.76 -3.97
C LEU A 43 14.35 12.75 -2.85
N LEU A 44 13.64 13.16 -1.79
CA LEU A 44 13.21 12.27 -0.70
C LEU A 44 12.42 11.07 -1.24
N THR A 45 11.40 11.35 -2.04
CA THR A 45 10.51 10.33 -2.60
C THR A 45 11.27 9.31 -3.44
N VAL A 46 12.11 9.77 -4.37
CA VAL A 46 12.88 8.89 -5.25
C VAL A 46 13.90 8.08 -4.46
N SER A 47 14.56 8.68 -3.48
CA SER A 47 15.50 7.98 -2.59
C SER A 47 14.81 6.87 -1.80
N LEU A 48 13.60 7.12 -1.26
CA LEU A 48 12.82 6.11 -0.55
C LEU A 48 12.37 4.97 -1.48
N VAL A 49 12.04 5.26 -2.74
CA VAL A 49 11.70 4.24 -3.73
C VAL A 49 12.91 3.35 -4.02
N ILE A 50 14.10 3.91 -4.19
CA ILE A 50 15.31 3.13 -4.46
C ILE A 50 15.67 2.24 -3.26
N ILE A 51 15.62 2.80 -2.06
CA ILE A 51 15.97 2.08 -0.83
C ILE A 51 14.97 0.96 -0.53
N ALA A 52 13.68 1.15 -0.77
CA ALA A 52 12.69 0.10 -0.55
C ALA A 52 12.83 -1.07 -1.55
N LEU A 53 13.36 -0.82 -2.75
CA LEU A 53 13.77 -1.88 -3.67
C LEU A 53 14.95 -2.68 -3.10
N ALA A 54 15.97 -1.99 -2.59
CA ALA A 54 17.13 -2.60 -1.96
C ALA A 54 16.77 -3.36 -0.66
N ASP A 55 15.80 -2.86 0.13
CA ASP A 55 15.26 -3.54 1.31
C ASP A 55 14.61 -4.88 0.95
N THR A 56 13.90 -4.93 -0.17
CA THR A 56 13.32 -6.18 -0.70
C THR A 56 14.40 -7.22 -1.03
N LEU A 57 15.55 -6.78 -1.51
CA LEU A 57 16.72 -7.65 -1.75
C LEU A 57 17.37 -8.09 -0.44
N SER A 58 17.47 -7.21 0.55
CA SER A 58 18.12 -7.48 1.85
C SER A 58 17.40 -8.56 2.66
N ASP A 59 16.06 -8.57 2.67
CA ASP A 59 15.28 -9.59 3.42
C ASP A 59 15.44 -11.00 2.85
N PHE A 60 15.67 -11.14 1.55
CA PHE A 60 15.82 -12.41 0.82
C PHE A 60 14.79 -13.50 1.25
N GLY A 61 13.60 -13.09 1.67
CA GLY A 61 12.51 -13.96 2.14
C GLY A 61 12.81 -14.74 3.43
N ILE A 62 13.88 -14.39 4.16
CA ILE A 62 14.31 -15.08 5.39
C ILE A 62 13.21 -15.00 6.45
N ALA A 63 12.61 -13.83 6.66
CA ALA A 63 11.53 -13.65 7.63
C ALA A 63 10.34 -14.58 7.33
N ASN A 64 9.93 -14.70 6.07
CA ASN A 64 8.84 -15.56 5.66
C ASN A 64 9.18 -17.06 5.83
N SER A 65 10.43 -17.44 5.58
CA SER A 65 10.88 -18.84 5.77
C SER A 65 10.84 -19.27 7.24
N ILE A 66 11.18 -18.36 8.17
CA ILE A 66 11.10 -18.58 9.62
C ILE A 66 9.65 -18.81 10.07
N ILE A 67 8.72 -18.01 9.53
CA ILE A 67 7.29 -18.10 9.90
C ILE A 67 6.66 -19.39 9.34
N GLN A 68 7.03 -19.79 8.13
CA GLN A 68 6.43 -20.94 7.45
C GLN A 68 6.79 -22.29 8.10
N ARG A 69 8.02 -22.46 8.58
CA ARG A 69 8.47 -23.71 9.18
C ARG A 69 7.88 -23.93 10.57
N LYS A 70 7.37 -25.13 10.84
CA LYS A 70 6.85 -25.49 12.17
C LYS A 70 7.97 -25.50 13.23
N GLU A 71 9.08 -26.12 12.92
CA GLU A 71 10.25 -26.23 13.79
C GLU A 71 11.49 -25.71 13.08
N ILE A 72 12.30 -24.94 13.79
CA ILE A 72 13.59 -24.42 13.33
C ILE A 72 14.56 -24.58 14.48
N SER A 73 15.70 -25.22 14.22
CA SER A 73 16.75 -25.40 15.22
C SER A 73 17.42 -24.07 15.58
N HIS A 74 18.02 -24.02 16.78
CA HIS A 74 18.79 -22.85 17.22
C HIS A 74 19.96 -22.55 16.27
N LEU A 75 20.57 -23.59 15.69
CA LEU A 75 21.66 -23.49 14.72
C LEU A 75 21.19 -22.82 13.41
N GLU A 76 20.05 -23.24 12.88
CA GLU A 76 19.46 -22.62 11.67
C GLU A 76 19.11 -21.15 11.91
N LEU A 77 18.47 -20.84 13.05
CA LEU A 77 18.16 -19.47 13.42
C LEU A 77 19.42 -18.60 13.53
N THR A 78 20.50 -19.12 14.13
CA THR A 78 21.76 -18.39 14.25
C THR A 78 22.39 -18.15 12.87
N THR A 79 22.37 -19.16 12.01
CA THR A 79 22.89 -19.04 10.63
C THR A 79 22.08 -18.02 9.83
N LEU A 80 20.74 -18.06 9.89
CA LEU A 80 19.85 -17.10 9.22
C LEU A 80 20.06 -15.67 9.73
N TYR A 81 20.31 -15.51 11.03
CA TYR A 81 20.62 -14.18 11.61
C TYR A 81 21.88 -13.57 11.00
N TRP A 82 23.02 -14.30 11.04
CA TRP A 82 24.27 -13.81 10.51
C TRP A 82 24.26 -13.67 8.99
N LEU A 83 23.52 -14.53 8.30
CA LEU A 83 23.31 -14.40 6.86
C LEU A 83 22.54 -13.12 6.52
N ASN A 84 21.48 -12.79 7.27
CA ASN A 84 20.70 -11.57 7.07
C ASN A 84 21.55 -10.32 7.35
N VAL A 85 22.35 -10.32 8.41
CA VAL A 85 23.30 -9.25 8.73
C VAL A 85 24.34 -9.10 7.61
N GLY A 86 24.92 -10.20 7.16
CA GLY A 86 25.90 -10.21 6.07
C GLY A 86 25.33 -9.69 4.76
N LEU A 87 24.12 -10.13 4.37
CA LEU A 87 23.40 -9.63 3.22
C LEU A 87 23.10 -8.12 3.36
N GLY A 88 22.67 -7.68 4.54
CA GLY A 88 22.45 -6.26 4.81
C GLY A 88 23.72 -5.42 4.59
N ILE A 89 24.87 -5.89 5.07
CA ILE A 89 26.17 -5.21 4.85
C ILE A 89 26.52 -5.18 3.35
N VAL A 90 26.33 -6.30 2.63
CA VAL A 90 26.59 -6.36 1.18
C VAL A 90 25.71 -5.38 0.43
N VAL A 91 24.40 -5.34 0.75
CA VAL A 91 23.46 -4.40 0.13
C VAL A 91 23.80 -2.96 0.49
N CYS A 92 24.19 -2.67 1.74
CA CYS A 92 24.67 -1.36 2.16
C CYS A 92 25.84 -0.89 1.30
N VAL A 93 26.88 -1.71 1.19
CA VAL A 93 28.08 -1.40 0.39
C VAL A 93 27.72 -1.23 -1.08
N ALA A 94 26.94 -2.14 -1.64
CA ALA A 94 26.51 -2.06 -3.04
C ALA A 94 25.71 -0.78 -3.33
N VAL A 95 24.73 -0.44 -2.50
CA VAL A 95 23.91 0.79 -2.67
C VAL A 95 24.76 2.04 -2.47
N PHE A 96 25.68 2.02 -1.50
CA PHE A 96 26.60 3.14 -1.25
C PHE A 96 27.49 3.41 -2.46
N LEU A 97 28.10 2.37 -3.04
CA LEU A 97 28.97 2.47 -4.20
C LEU A 97 28.22 2.82 -5.49
N LEU A 98 26.99 2.31 -5.64
CA LEU A 98 26.17 2.57 -6.82
C LEU A 98 25.40 3.90 -6.74
N SER A 99 25.45 4.61 -5.62
CA SER A 99 24.64 5.83 -5.41
C SER A 99 24.90 6.93 -6.42
N ASP A 100 26.16 7.15 -6.80
CA ASP A 100 26.55 8.15 -7.80
C ASP A 100 26.03 7.74 -9.19
N LEU A 101 26.21 6.47 -9.57
CA LEU A 101 25.68 5.92 -10.82
C LEU A 101 24.14 6.02 -10.88
N ILE A 102 23.44 5.76 -9.77
CA ILE A 102 21.98 5.90 -9.69
C ILE A 102 21.58 7.37 -9.90
N GLY A 103 22.30 8.31 -9.29
CA GLY A 103 22.11 9.74 -9.49
C GLY A 103 22.25 10.14 -10.96
N ASP A 104 23.30 9.66 -11.62
CA ASP A 104 23.58 9.93 -13.04
C ASP A 104 22.50 9.29 -13.95
N VAL A 105 22.14 8.03 -13.71
CA VAL A 105 21.08 7.34 -14.46
C VAL A 105 19.74 8.06 -14.33
N LEU A 106 19.45 8.65 -13.20
CA LEU A 106 18.19 9.40 -12.99
C LEU A 106 18.32 10.90 -13.33
N ASN A 107 19.47 11.37 -13.84
CA ASN A 107 19.77 12.78 -14.11
C ASN A 107 19.55 13.70 -12.86
N ASN A 108 19.83 13.17 -11.67
CA ASN A 108 19.69 13.88 -10.40
C ASN A 108 20.88 13.57 -9.47
N PRO A 109 22.02 14.25 -9.62
CA PRO A 109 23.20 14.01 -8.79
C PRO A 109 22.95 14.20 -7.28
N ASP A 110 22.02 15.08 -6.91
CA ASP A 110 21.64 15.35 -5.51
C ASP A 110 21.02 14.13 -4.81
N LEU A 111 20.65 13.08 -5.55
CA LEU A 111 20.19 11.81 -4.97
C LEU A 111 21.34 11.04 -4.29
N ALA A 112 22.56 11.15 -4.79
CA ALA A 112 23.67 10.33 -4.33
C ALA A 112 23.94 10.47 -2.81
N PRO A 113 24.08 11.67 -2.21
CA PRO A 113 24.29 11.82 -0.78
C PRO A 113 23.12 11.29 0.05
N LEU A 114 21.90 11.40 -0.45
CA LEU A 114 20.69 10.89 0.21
C LEU A 114 20.67 9.36 0.23
N ILE A 115 20.97 8.73 -0.91
CA ILE A 115 21.05 7.27 -1.06
C ILE A 115 22.20 6.70 -0.23
N LYS A 116 23.37 7.35 -0.21
CA LYS A 116 24.52 6.98 0.64
C LYS A 116 24.12 6.96 2.12
N THR A 117 23.44 8.00 2.58
CA THR A 117 22.96 8.07 3.97
C THR A 117 21.92 7.00 4.27
N LEU A 118 20.93 6.81 3.38
CA LEU A 118 19.90 5.78 3.54
C LEU A 118 20.47 4.36 3.54
N SER A 119 21.55 4.09 2.83
CA SER A 119 22.16 2.76 2.77
C SER A 119 22.57 2.23 4.14
N LEU A 120 22.86 3.12 5.11
CA LEU A 120 23.18 2.76 6.49
C LEU A 120 22.02 2.02 7.18
N ALA A 121 20.77 2.20 6.71
CA ALA A 121 19.63 1.44 7.23
C ALA A 121 19.81 -0.07 7.06
N PHE A 122 20.50 -0.52 6.00
CA PHE A 122 20.75 -1.96 5.76
C PHE A 122 21.72 -2.60 6.74
N VAL A 123 22.54 -1.80 7.42
CA VAL A 123 23.34 -2.29 8.54
C VAL A 123 22.48 -2.44 9.80
N VAL A 124 21.49 -1.57 9.99
CA VAL A 124 20.69 -1.51 11.22
C VAL A 124 19.51 -2.49 11.19
N ILE A 125 18.73 -2.49 10.11
CA ILE A 125 17.46 -3.22 10.00
C ILE A 125 17.59 -4.73 10.24
N PRO A 126 18.57 -5.44 9.68
CA PRO A 126 18.67 -6.91 9.82
C PRO A 126 18.76 -7.40 11.25
N HIS A 127 19.35 -6.61 12.16
CA HIS A 127 19.47 -6.97 13.58
C HIS A 127 18.13 -7.06 14.31
N GLY A 128 17.08 -6.38 13.82
CA GLY A 128 15.72 -6.44 14.39
C GLY A 128 14.77 -7.38 13.67
N GLN A 129 15.02 -7.66 12.38
CA GLN A 129 14.08 -8.31 11.49
C GLN A 129 13.76 -9.76 11.89
N GLN A 130 14.76 -10.53 12.32
CA GLN A 130 14.55 -11.90 12.77
C GLN A 130 13.73 -11.96 14.07
N PHE A 131 13.97 -11.06 15.02
CA PHE A 131 13.17 -10.98 16.23
C PHE A 131 11.70 -10.66 15.93
N ARG A 132 11.45 -9.77 14.97
CA ARG A 132 10.10 -9.49 14.48
C ARG A 132 9.43 -10.75 13.91
N ALA A 133 10.15 -11.51 13.07
CA ALA A 133 9.63 -12.76 12.48
C ALA A 133 9.30 -13.81 13.55
N LEU A 134 10.16 -13.97 14.56
CA LEU A 134 9.92 -14.87 15.69
C LEU A 134 8.71 -14.42 16.53
N MET A 135 8.61 -13.13 16.88
CA MET A 135 7.44 -12.61 17.58
C MET A 135 6.14 -12.79 16.79
N GLN A 136 6.21 -12.68 15.45
CA GLN A 136 5.07 -12.96 14.58
C GLN A 136 4.69 -14.43 14.59
N LYS A 137 5.66 -15.34 14.60
CA LYS A 137 5.45 -16.78 14.73
C LYS A 137 4.79 -17.15 16.06
N GLU A 138 5.17 -16.47 17.15
CA GLU A 138 4.59 -16.61 18.50
C GLU A 138 3.25 -15.87 18.68
N LEU A 139 2.73 -15.25 17.61
CA LEU A 139 1.47 -14.47 17.61
C LEU A 139 1.48 -13.28 18.58
N GLU A 140 2.64 -12.68 18.86
CA GLU A 140 2.81 -11.51 19.74
C GLU A 140 2.52 -10.19 19.00
N PHE A 141 1.42 -10.12 18.24
CA PHE A 141 1.08 -8.97 17.40
C PHE A 141 0.84 -7.67 18.20
N ASN A 142 0.44 -7.75 19.46
CA ASN A 142 0.31 -6.60 20.34
C ASN A 142 1.68 -5.91 20.58
N LYS A 143 2.73 -6.69 20.87
CA LYS A 143 4.08 -6.16 21.05
C LYS A 143 4.64 -5.62 19.72
N ILE A 144 4.45 -6.36 18.63
CA ILE A 144 4.86 -5.91 17.29
C ILE A 144 4.22 -4.55 16.97
N GLY A 145 2.90 -4.41 17.15
CA GLY A 145 2.18 -3.17 16.90
C GLY A 145 2.67 -2.02 17.78
N MET A 146 2.95 -2.26 19.05
CA MET A 146 3.50 -1.26 19.97
C MET A 146 4.90 -0.81 19.53
N ILE A 147 5.79 -1.75 19.19
CA ILE A 147 7.16 -1.46 18.76
C ILE A 147 7.14 -0.65 17.46
N GLU A 148 6.38 -1.10 16.45
CA GLU A 148 6.29 -0.43 15.15
C GLU A 148 5.69 0.98 15.28
N THR A 149 4.64 1.15 16.08
CA THR A 149 4.03 2.46 16.33
C THR A 149 4.99 3.40 17.05
N SER A 150 5.70 2.92 18.08
CA SER A 150 6.69 3.72 18.83
C SER A 150 7.85 4.16 17.93
N ALA A 151 8.34 3.27 17.06
CA ALA A 151 9.40 3.58 16.13
C ALA A 151 8.98 4.62 15.09
N VAL A 152 7.76 4.45 14.52
CA VAL A 152 7.20 5.42 13.57
C VAL A 152 7.01 6.78 14.25
N LEU A 153 6.52 6.82 15.48
CA LEU A 153 6.34 8.06 16.23
C LEU A 153 7.68 8.77 16.49
N ALA A 154 8.73 8.02 16.87
CA ALA A 154 10.07 8.58 17.07
C ALA A 154 10.64 9.17 15.77
N GLY A 155 10.56 8.44 14.66
CA GLY A 155 10.99 8.92 13.35
C GLY A 155 10.19 10.13 12.86
N PHE A 156 8.87 10.10 13.04
CA PHE A 156 7.96 11.21 12.73
C PHE A 156 8.34 12.48 13.51
N THR A 157 8.45 12.36 14.82
CA THR A 157 8.81 13.50 15.70
C THR A 157 10.16 14.09 15.31
N PHE A 158 11.18 13.24 15.10
CA PHE A 158 12.48 13.70 14.64
C PHE A 158 12.39 14.42 13.30
N THR A 159 11.70 13.84 12.31
CA THR A 159 11.54 14.42 10.99
C THR A 159 10.87 15.79 11.04
N VAL A 160 9.73 15.89 11.73
CA VAL A 160 8.95 17.13 11.78
C VAL A 160 9.71 18.23 12.51
N VAL A 161 10.33 17.91 13.63
CA VAL A 161 11.13 18.88 14.40
C VAL A 161 12.34 19.35 13.60
N SER A 162 13.12 18.42 13.03
CA SER A 162 14.32 18.80 12.28
C SER A 162 14.01 19.52 10.96
N ALA A 163 12.92 19.15 10.27
CA ALA A 163 12.50 19.83 9.03
C ALA A 163 12.07 21.28 9.27
N HIS A 164 11.64 21.62 10.48
CA HIS A 164 11.33 23.02 10.84
C HIS A 164 12.60 23.90 10.85
N PHE A 165 13.74 23.36 11.27
CA PHE A 165 15.01 24.08 11.32
C PHE A 165 15.83 23.95 10.00
N TRP A 166 15.77 22.79 9.36
CA TRP A 166 16.46 22.47 8.11
C TRP A 166 15.49 21.81 7.12
N PRO A 167 14.82 22.59 6.27
CA PRO A 167 13.78 22.09 5.36
C PRO A 167 14.39 21.36 4.14
N LEU A 168 15.15 20.31 4.37
CA LEU A 168 15.85 19.50 3.37
C LEU A 168 15.35 18.05 3.37
N ALA A 169 15.47 17.36 2.23
CA ALA A 169 15.19 15.92 2.10
C ALA A 169 15.95 15.08 3.13
N MET A 170 17.20 15.49 3.44
CA MET A 170 18.08 14.82 4.38
C MET A 170 17.46 14.66 5.78
N THR A 171 16.66 15.62 6.26
CA THR A 171 16.03 15.54 7.58
C THR A 171 15.04 14.40 7.68
N ALA A 172 14.27 14.16 6.62
CA ALA A 172 13.34 13.04 6.55
C ALA A 172 14.07 11.69 6.42
N ILE A 173 15.21 11.68 5.75
CA ILE A 173 16.09 10.51 5.65
C ILE A 173 16.69 10.15 7.00
N LEU A 174 17.17 11.12 7.74
CA LEU A 174 17.64 10.91 9.12
C LEU A 174 16.52 10.43 10.03
N GLY A 175 15.30 10.96 9.87
CA GLY A 175 14.11 10.46 10.56
C GLY A 175 13.77 9.00 10.23
N TYR A 176 13.97 8.58 8.99
CA TYR A 176 13.85 7.16 8.60
C TYR A 176 14.90 6.28 9.29
N LEU A 177 16.15 6.77 9.41
CA LEU A 177 17.20 6.07 10.16
C LEU A 177 16.88 5.98 11.65
N VAL A 178 16.35 7.06 12.27
CA VAL A 178 15.89 7.06 13.66
C VAL A 178 14.76 6.03 13.86
N ASN A 179 13.77 6.01 12.96
CA ASN A 179 12.71 4.99 12.97
C ASN A 179 13.31 3.57 12.93
N SER A 180 14.23 3.33 11.99
CA SER A 180 14.88 2.03 11.81
C SER A 180 15.69 1.61 13.02
N ALA A 181 16.44 2.54 13.62
CA ALA A 181 17.24 2.30 14.82
C ALA A 181 16.35 1.98 16.04
N VAL A 182 15.33 2.81 16.31
CA VAL A 182 14.40 2.59 17.42
C VAL A 182 13.67 1.26 17.25
N ARG A 183 13.18 0.98 16.06
CA ARG A 183 12.52 -0.29 15.73
C ARG A 183 13.43 -1.49 16.00
N THR A 184 14.67 -1.45 15.54
CA THR A 184 15.66 -2.52 15.70
C THR A 184 16.03 -2.71 17.17
N LEU A 185 16.27 -1.64 17.91
CA LEU A 185 16.58 -1.69 19.34
C LEU A 185 15.44 -2.31 20.15
N LEU A 186 14.21 -1.89 19.88
CA LEU A 186 13.04 -2.42 20.58
C LEU A 186 12.80 -3.90 20.23
N PHE A 187 12.88 -4.29 18.95
CA PHE A 187 12.78 -5.71 18.58
C PHE A 187 13.90 -6.54 19.20
N GLY A 188 15.14 -6.03 19.25
CA GLY A 188 16.25 -6.68 19.92
C GLY A 188 16.02 -6.82 21.44
N TYR A 189 15.53 -5.77 22.11
CA TYR A 189 15.24 -5.80 23.53
C TYR A 189 14.17 -6.83 23.92
N PHE A 190 13.03 -6.80 23.23
CA PHE A 190 11.94 -7.74 23.51
C PHE A 190 12.22 -9.15 22.95
N GLY A 191 12.86 -9.25 21.79
CA GLY A 191 13.10 -10.51 21.10
C GLY A 191 14.22 -11.36 21.72
N ARG A 192 15.19 -10.75 22.42
CA ARG A 192 16.23 -11.49 23.15
C ARG A 192 15.70 -12.44 24.23
N LYS A 193 14.45 -12.25 24.66
CA LYS A 193 13.75 -13.18 25.57
C LYS A 193 13.30 -14.48 24.87
N ILE A 194 13.08 -14.41 23.55
CA ILE A 194 12.64 -15.56 22.73
C ILE A 194 13.85 -16.29 22.18
N TYR A 195 14.86 -15.55 21.70
CA TYR A 195 16.02 -16.10 21.03
C TYR A 195 17.25 -15.21 21.25
N ARG A 196 18.42 -15.83 21.40
CA ARG A 196 19.71 -15.14 21.45
C ARG A 196 20.62 -15.69 20.36
N PRO A 197 21.12 -14.85 19.43
CA PRO A 197 22.05 -15.29 18.41
C PRO A 197 23.34 -15.89 19.01
N GLY A 198 23.73 -17.06 18.54
CA GLY A 198 25.03 -17.65 18.82
C GLY A 198 26.07 -17.24 17.76
N LEU A 199 27.27 -17.85 17.80
CA LEU A 199 28.35 -17.61 16.84
C LEU A 199 28.50 -18.74 15.80
N HIS A 200 27.50 -19.59 15.66
CA HIS A 200 27.54 -20.72 14.73
C HIS A 200 27.04 -20.32 13.34
N PHE A 201 27.71 -20.82 12.28
CA PHE A 201 27.34 -20.55 10.90
C PHE A 201 27.47 -21.81 10.04
N SER A 202 26.37 -22.23 9.38
CA SER A 202 26.34 -23.38 8.49
C SER A 202 25.37 -23.14 7.32
N LEU A 203 25.88 -22.76 6.16
CA LEU A 203 25.07 -22.54 4.95
C LEU A 203 24.28 -23.78 4.52
N ALA A 204 24.83 -24.98 4.72
CA ALA A 204 24.17 -26.24 4.34
C ALA A 204 22.83 -26.42 5.08
N SER A 205 22.74 -25.97 6.35
CA SER A 205 21.53 -26.12 7.16
C SER A 205 20.37 -25.25 6.69
N VAL A 206 20.65 -24.14 5.98
CA VAL A 206 19.65 -23.15 5.57
C VAL A 206 19.40 -23.11 4.05
N ALA A 207 20.05 -23.96 3.27
CA ALA A 207 19.90 -24.00 1.81
C ALA A 207 18.43 -24.10 1.32
N PRO A 208 17.55 -24.91 1.94
CA PRO A 208 16.12 -24.95 1.57
C PRO A 208 15.41 -23.62 1.83
N ASN A 209 15.77 -22.90 2.91
CA ASN A 209 15.21 -21.58 3.25
C ASN A 209 15.58 -20.54 2.20
N LEU A 210 16.84 -20.56 1.74
CA LEU A 210 17.34 -19.64 0.73
C LEU A 210 16.67 -19.87 -0.64
N ARG A 211 16.48 -21.11 -1.05
CA ARG A 211 15.77 -21.43 -2.30
C ARG A 211 14.33 -20.92 -2.28
N PHE A 212 13.62 -21.10 -1.17
CA PHE A 212 12.27 -20.59 -0.99
C PHE A 212 12.27 -19.06 -0.99
N GLY A 213 13.21 -18.43 -0.24
CA GLY A 213 13.35 -17.00 -0.15
C GLY A 213 13.64 -16.34 -1.49
N ALA A 214 14.53 -16.92 -2.33
CA ALA A 214 14.89 -16.39 -3.63
C ALA A 214 13.69 -16.21 -4.57
N TRP A 215 12.77 -17.19 -4.62
CA TRP A 215 11.55 -17.08 -5.42
C TRP A 215 10.61 -15.99 -4.92
N LEU A 216 10.43 -15.87 -3.59
CA LEU A 216 9.62 -14.80 -3.01
C LEU A 216 10.22 -13.42 -3.26
N THR A 217 11.54 -13.31 -3.17
CA THR A 217 12.24 -12.05 -3.43
C THR A 217 12.10 -11.64 -4.89
N ALA A 218 12.28 -12.58 -5.84
CA ALA A 218 12.09 -12.32 -7.26
C ALA A 218 10.68 -11.80 -7.59
N ASP A 219 9.63 -12.44 -7.04
CA ASP A 219 8.25 -11.99 -7.20
C ASP A 219 8.04 -10.59 -6.59
N SER A 220 8.59 -10.36 -5.39
CA SER A 220 8.50 -9.07 -4.69
C SER A 220 9.17 -7.94 -5.46
N ILE A 221 10.33 -8.19 -6.10
CA ILE A 221 11.03 -7.22 -6.93
C ILE A 221 10.18 -6.83 -8.14
N ILE A 222 9.61 -7.80 -8.86
CA ILE A 222 8.75 -7.54 -10.02
C ILE A 222 7.54 -6.71 -9.61
N ASN A 223 6.88 -7.09 -8.51
CA ASN A 223 5.72 -6.34 -7.99
C ASN A 223 6.11 -4.93 -7.55
N TYR A 224 7.28 -4.77 -6.92
CA TYR A 224 7.77 -3.47 -6.48
C TYR A 224 8.08 -2.55 -7.67
N LEU A 225 8.78 -3.05 -8.68
CA LEU A 225 9.06 -2.31 -9.91
C LEU A 225 7.77 -1.87 -10.59
N ASN A 226 6.81 -2.77 -10.78
CA ASN A 226 5.51 -2.45 -11.37
C ASN A 226 4.75 -1.35 -10.63
N THR A 227 4.94 -1.26 -9.32
CA THR A 227 4.26 -0.26 -8.49
C THR A 227 4.94 1.10 -8.57
N ASN A 228 6.27 1.15 -8.64
CA ASN A 228 7.06 2.37 -8.51
C ASN A 228 7.68 2.86 -9.83
N LEU A 229 7.57 2.09 -10.91
CA LEU A 229 8.20 2.41 -12.20
C LEU A 229 7.79 3.79 -12.74
N SER A 230 6.51 4.18 -12.58
CA SER A 230 6.05 5.51 -12.99
C SER A 230 6.83 6.63 -12.28
N THR A 231 7.11 6.47 -10.97
CA THR A 231 7.89 7.44 -10.19
C THR A 231 9.33 7.53 -10.70
N LEU A 232 9.97 6.38 -11.00
CA LEU A 232 11.34 6.34 -11.51
C LEU A 232 11.44 6.92 -12.93
N VAL A 233 10.49 6.60 -13.80
CA VAL A 233 10.42 7.16 -15.17
C VAL A 233 10.22 8.68 -15.12
N LEU A 234 9.33 9.17 -14.27
CA LEU A 234 9.14 10.61 -14.09
C LEU A 234 10.39 11.30 -13.54
N ALA A 235 11.07 10.69 -12.56
CA ALA A 235 12.33 11.23 -12.03
C ALA A 235 13.39 11.36 -13.12
N ARG A 236 13.48 10.37 -14.01
CA ARG A 236 14.44 10.35 -15.12
C ARG A 236 14.13 11.38 -16.22
N ILE A 237 12.85 11.53 -16.60
CA ILE A 237 12.44 12.33 -17.76
C ILE A 237 12.15 13.79 -17.37
N LEU A 238 11.51 14.02 -16.21
CA LEU A 238 11.00 15.32 -15.80
C LEU A 238 11.60 15.85 -14.49
N GLY A 239 12.50 15.08 -13.89
CA GLY A 239 13.17 15.43 -12.65
C GLY A 239 12.42 15.01 -11.38
N ALA A 240 13.15 15.09 -10.26
CA ALA A 240 12.68 14.60 -8.96
C ALA A 240 11.42 15.31 -8.47
N GLY A 241 11.30 16.63 -8.64
CA GLY A 241 10.15 17.41 -8.16
C GLY A 241 8.82 16.94 -8.75
N VAL A 242 8.79 16.64 -10.05
CA VAL A 242 7.60 16.11 -10.73
C VAL A 242 7.27 14.69 -10.24
N ALA A 243 8.31 13.84 -10.07
CA ALA A 243 8.15 12.51 -9.51
C ALA A 243 7.60 12.54 -8.08
N GLY A 244 8.05 13.51 -7.27
CA GLY A 244 7.55 13.74 -5.91
C GLY A 244 6.07 14.11 -5.90
N GLY A 245 5.66 15.04 -6.76
CA GLY A 245 4.26 15.44 -6.91
C GLY A 245 3.36 14.29 -7.37
N TYR A 246 3.81 13.50 -8.34
CA TYR A 246 3.10 12.29 -8.77
C TYR A 246 2.94 11.29 -7.63
N ASN A 247 4.02 11.05 -6.88
CA ASN A 247 3.98 10.12 -5.75
C ASN A 247 3.05 10.61 -4.63
N LEU A 248 3.01 11.93 -4.37
CA LEU A 248 2.07 12.55 -3.45
C LEU A 248 0.62 12.22 -3.86
N ALA A 249 0.27 12.47 -5.12
CA ALA A 249 -1.05 12.13 -5.65
C ALA A 249 -1.33 10.62 -5.61
N TYR A 250 -0.35 9.78 -5.92
CA TYR A 250 -0.45 8.32 -5.88
C TYR A 250 -0.73 7.79 -4.46
N ASN A 251 -0.04 8.35 -3.45
CA ASN A 251 -0.22 7.96 -2.05
C ASN A 251 -1.61 8.34 -1.51
N VAL A 252 -2.24 9.37 -2.06
CA VAL A 252 -3.60 9.77 -1.65
C VAL A 252 -4.68 8.98 -2.39
N ALA A 253 -4.51 8.74 -3.69
CA ALA A 253 -5.54 8.10 -4.52
C ALA A 253 -5.46 6.58 -4.59
N VAL A 254 -4.26 6.02 -4.67
CA VAL A 254 -4.07 4.59 -5.01
C VAL A 254 -3.68 3.75 -3.80
N VAL A 255 -2.83 4.27 -2.91
CA VAL A 255 -2.33 3.50 -1.76
C VAL A 255 -3.41 3.13 -0.76
N PRO A 256 -4.38 4.00 -0.36
CA PRO A 256 -5.38 3.65 0.63
C PRO A 256 -6.24 2.45 0.24
N PRO A 257 -6.83 2.35 -0.97
CA PRO A 257 -7.52 1.16 -1.41
C PRO A 257 -6.64 -0.10 -1.38
N MET A 258 -5.38 0.00 -1.80
CA MET A 258 -4.45 -1.13 -1.79
C MET A 258 -4.12 -1.64 -0.39
N LYS A 259 -4.14 -0.78 0.62
CA LYS A 259 -3.88 -1.16 2.02
C LYS A 259 -5.14 -1.66 2.74
N LEU A 260 -6.31 -1.10 2.42
CA LEU A 260 -7.58 -1.44 3.08
C LEU A 260 -8.23 -2.70 2.50
N ASN A 261 -8.21 -2.89 1.19
CA ASN A 261 -8.86 -4.03 0.54
C ASN A 261 -8.33 -5.40 1.02
N PRO A 262 -7.02 -5.61 1.28
CA PRO A 262 -6.52 -6.87 1.84
C PRO A 262 -7.13 -7.24 3.19
N ILE A 263 -7.59 -6.28 3.98
CA ILE A 263 -8.28 -6.55 5.26
C ILE A 263 -9.59 -7.28 4.98
N ILE A 264 -10.33 -6.86 3.94
CA ILE A 264 -11.59 -7.47 3.52
C ILE A 264 -11.34 -8.84 2.88
N THR A 265 -10.40 -8.93 1.95
CA THR A 265 -10.15 -10.13 1.14
C THR A 265 -9.53 -11.27 1.95
N ARG A 266 -8.70 -10.99 2.97
CA ARG A 266 -8.13 -12.02 3.87
C ARG A 266 -9.19 -12.81 4.62
N VAL A 267 -10.29 -12.17 5.02
CA VAL A 267 -11.40 -12.84 5.71
C VAL A 267 -12.19 -13.73 4.74
N LEU A 268 -12.25 -13.37 3.47
CA LEU A 268 -13.08 -14.05 2.47
C LEU A 268 -12.35 -15.17 1.73
N PHE A 269 -11.02 -15.15 1.69
CA PHE A 269 -10.25 -16.25 1.08
C PHE A 269 -10.60 -17.63 1.66
N PRO A 270 -10.62 -17.85 3.00
CA PRO A 270 -11.03 -19.15 3.56
C PRO A 270 -12.48 -19.53 3.25
N ALA A 271 -13.37 -18.53 3.09
CA ALA A 271 -14.76 -18.77 2.70
C ALA A 271 -14.84 -19.26 1.24
N PHE A 272 -14.08 -18.65 0.33
CA PHE A 272 -14.00 -19.10 -1.07
C PHE A 272 -13.39 -20.50 -1.20
N ALA A 273 -12.36 -20.81 -0.43
CA ALA A 273 -11.74 -22.13 -0.41
C ALA A 273 -12.73 -23.23 0.01
N LYS A 274 -13.65 -22.93 0.95
CA LYS A 274 -14.66 -23.91 1.38
C LYS A 274 -15.76 -24.19 0.34
N ILE A 275 -15.98 -23.27 -0.61
CA ILE A 275 -16.99 -23.39 -1.66
C ILE A 275 -16.38 -23.52 -3.05
N GLN A 276 -15.08 -23.81 -3.13
CA GLN A 276 -14.34 -23.81 -4.39
C GLN A 276 -14.90 -24.81 -5.44
N ASP A 277 -15.52 -25.90 -5.00
CA ASP A 277 -16.09 -26.94 -5.87
C ASP A 277 -17.48 -26.57 -6.42
N ASP A 278 -18.18 -25.63 -5.80
CA ASP A 278 -19.47 -25.12 -6.24
C ASP A 278 -19.27 -23.80 -7.00
N THR A 279 -19.10 -23.91 -8.31
CA THR A 279 -18.82 -22.75 -9.20
C THR A 279 -19.91 -21.69 -9.13
N GLU A 280 -21.19 -22.08 -8.95
CA GLU A 280 -22.30 -21.10 -8.91
C GLU A 280 -22.28 -20.30 -7.60
N LYS A 281 -22.10 -20.96 -6.45
CA LYS A 281 -21.94 -20.26 -5.17
C LYS A 281 -20.68 -19.39 -5.16
N LEU A 282 -19.57 -19.89 -5.72
CA LEU A 282 -18.34 -19.13 -5.84
C LEU A 282 -18.55 -17.87 -6.69
N ARG A 283 -19.23 -17.99 -7.83
CA ARG A 283 -19.56 -16.89 -8.74
C ARG A 283 -20.40 -15.81 -8.07
N VAL A 284 -21.50 -16.20 -7.40
CA VAL A 284 -22.39 -15.26 -6.70
C VAL A 284 -21.64 -14.51 -5.60
N ASN A 285 -20.87 -15.23 -4.78
CA ASN A 285 -20.13 -14.61 -3.67
C ASN A 285 -18.97 -13.74 -4.15
N PHE A 286 -18.31 -14.10 -5.25
CA PHE A 286 -17.24 -13.30 -5.85
C PHE A 286 -17.77 -11.94 -6.35
N TYR A 287 -18.85 -11.92 -7.14
CA TYR A 287 -19.44 -10.66 -7.62
C TYR A 287 -20.03 -9.80 -6.51
N LYS A 288 -20.56 -10.44 -5.47
CA LYS A 288 -20.99 -9.76 -4.27
C LYS A 288 -19.84 -9.06 -3.56
N LEU A 289 -18.69 -9.75 -3.39
CA LEU A 289 -17.48 -9.17 -2.85
C LEU A 289 -17.00 -7.98 -3.69
N LEU A 290 -16.98 -8.15 -5.02
CA LEU A 290 -16.55 -7.11 -5.95
C LEU A 290 -17.38 -5.83 -5.77
N SER A 291 -18.71 -5.98 -5.67
CA SER A 291 -19.62 -4.87 -5.42
C SER A 291 -19.42 -4.23 -4.05
N VAL A 292 -19.18 -5.02 -2.98
CA VAL A 292 -18.92 -4.48 -1.63
C VAL A 292 -17.63 -3.67 -1.60
N VAL A 293 -16.55 -4.17 -2.21
CA VAL A 293 -15.29 -3.44 -2.33
C VAL A 293 -15.48 -2.14 -3.11
N GLY A 294 -16.28 -2.19 -4.19
CA GLY A 294 -16.64 -0.99 -4.97
C GLY A 294 -17.45 0.02 -4.15
N ILE A 295 -18.46 -0.41 -3.39
CA ILE A 295 -19.30 0.46 -2.55
C ILE A 295 -18.47 1.24 -1.51
N ILE A 296 -17.35 0.67 -1.05
CA ILE A 296 -16.46 1.33 -0.10
C ILE A 296 -15.51 2.32 -0.81
N ASN A 297 -14.90 1.89 -1.93
CA ASN A 297 -13.84 2.67 -2.57
C ASN A 297 -14.34 3.74 -3.55
N PHE A 298 -15.44 3.48 -4.28
CA PHE A 298 -15.89 4.40 -5.34
C PHE A 298 -16.33 5.76 -4.82
N PRO A 299 -17.18 5.88 -3.78
CA PRO A 299 -17.57 7.19 -3.27
C PRO A 299 -16.39 7.99 -2.72
N ALA A 300 -15.42 7.31 -2.07
CA ALA A 300 -14.24 7.96 -1.54
C ALA A 300 -13.33 8.53 -2.66
N LEU A 301 -13.09 7.75 -3.71
CA LEU A 301 -12.20 8.17 -4.81
C LEU A 301 -12.88 9.16 -5.76
N LEU A 302 -14.17 8.99 -6.07
CA LEU A 302 -14.93 9.97 -6.86
C LEU A 302 -15.12 11.28 -6.09
N GLY A 303 -15.38 11.19 -4.78
CA GLY A 303 -15.40 12.36 -3.90
C GLY A 303 -14.06 13.10 -3.90
N LEU A 304 -12.95 12.38 -3.69
CA LEU A 304 -11.60 12.95 -3.74
C LEU A 304 -11.29 13.59 -5.09
N MET A 305 -11.69 12.96 -6.20
CA MET A 305 -11.50 13.49 -7.55
C MET A 305 -12.16 14.87 -7.69
N VAL A 306 -13.38 15.03 -7.20
CA VAL A 306 -14.13 16.29 -7.31
C VAL A 306 -13.60 17.37 -6.38
N VAL A 307 -13.26 17.02 -5.15
CA VAL A 307 -12.78 18.00 -4.16
C VAL A 307 -11.28 18.31 -4.32
N SER A 308 -10.58 17.68 -5.23
CA SER A 308 -9.11 17.81 -5.42
C SER A 308 -8.64 19.25 -5.57
N ASN A 309 -9.43 20.11 -6.26
CA ASN A 309 -9.13 21.53 -6.46
C ASN A 309 -9.06 22.34 -5.14
N ASN A 310 -9.79 21.90 -4.12
CA ASN A 310 -9.81 22.54 -2.80
C ASN A 310 -8.93 21.73 -1.82
N PHE A 311 -8.87 20.42 -1.98
CA PHE A 311 -8.10 19.53 -1.12
C PHE A 311 -6.58 19.75 -1.25
N VAL A 312 -6.06 19.79 -2.48
CA VAL A 312 -4.61 19.91 -2.71
C VAL A 312 -4.03 21.21 -2.12
N PRO A 313 -4.54 22.42 -2.44
CA PRO A 313 -4.00 23.64 -1.86
C PRO A 313 -4.20 23.73 -0.35
N LEU A 314 -5.32 23.21 0.18
CA LEU A 314 -5.58 23.22 1.62
C LEU A 314 -4.65 22.26 2.38
N VAL A 315 -4.43 21.06 1.88
CA VAL A 315 -3.68 20.01 2.61
C VAL A 315 -2.17 20.13 2.34
N PHE A 316 -1.77 20.24 1.09
CA PHE A 316 -0.35 20.23 0.70
C PHE A 316 0.23 21.61 0.42
N GLY A 317 -0.61 22.62 0.15
CA GLY A 317 -0.20 23.97 -0.22
C GLY A 317 -0.32 24.23 -1.72
N GLU A 318 -0.43 25.52 -2.09
CA GLU A 318 -0.66 25.97 -3.47
C GLU A 318 0.42 25.58 -4.47
N LYS A 319 1.68 25.40 -4.00
CA LYS A 319 2.79 24.95 -4.83
C LYS A 319 2.57 23.59 -5.48
N TRP A 320 1.60 22.80 -4.98
CA TRP A 320 1.23 21.49 -5.50
C TRP A 320 0.01 21.52 -6.44
N ASN A 321 -0.52 22.68 -6.80
CA ASN A 321 -1.69 22.77 -7.68
C ASN A 321 -1.51 22.08 -9.02
N SER A 322 -0.27 21.98 -9.50
CA SER A 322 0.07 21.27 -10.76
C SER A 322 -0.23 19.76 -10.71
N ILE A 323 -0.35 19.14 -9.51
CA ILE A 323 -0.66 17.72 -9.41
C ILE A 323 -2.16 17.42 -9.46
N ILE A 324 -3.04 18.42 -9.42
CA ILE A 324 -4.50 18.20 -9.38
C ILE A 324 -4.99 17.33 -10.53
N PRO A 325 -4.64 17.58 -11.81
CA PRO A 325 -5.07 16.73 -12.92
C PRO A 325 -4.55 15.29 -12.79
N VAL A 326 -3.30 15.15 -12.29
CA VAL A 326 -2.68 13.84 -12.04
C VAL A 326 -3.45 13.10 -10.94
N LEU A 327 -3.81 13.78 -9.83
CA LEU A 327 -4.60 13.21 -8.75
C LEU A 327 -5.97 12.74 -9.23
N GLN A 328 -6.66 13.56 -10.05
CA GLN A 328 -7.96 13.22 -10.62
C GLN A 328 -7.89 11.94 -11.48
N LEU A 329 -6.90 11.83 -12.36
CA LEU A 329 -6.67 10.63 -13.16
C LEU A 329 -6.29 9.41 -12.30
N LEU A 330 -5.45 9.61 -11.28
CA LEU A 330 -5.07 8.54 -10.34
C LEU A 330 -6.24 8.07 -9.47
N CYS A 331 -7.24 8.89 -9.18
CA CYS A 331 -8.49 8.43 -8.56
C CYS A 331 -9.19 7.39 -9.43
N VAL A 332 -9.26 7.60 -10.76
CA VAL A 332 -9.83 6.63 -11.69
C VAL A 332 -8.99 5.34 -11.74
N VAL A 333 -7.65 5.47 -11.76
CA VAL A 333 -6.74 4.30 -11.64
C VAL A 333 -7.00 3.55 -10.34
N GLY A 334 -7.15 4.27 -9.20
CA GLY A 334 -7.45 3.70 -7.89
C GLY A 334 -8.78 2.91 -7.87
N LEU A 335 -9.83 3.45 -8.52
CA LEU A 335 -11.11 2.76 -8.70
C LEU A 335 -10.92 1.41 -9.39
N LEU A 336 -10.26 1.40 -10.54
CA LEU A 336 -10.03 0.18 -11.31
C LEU A 336 -9.12 -0.82 -10.56
N ARG A 337 -8.09 -0.34 -9.85
CA ARG A 337 -7.22 -1.20 -9.04
C ARG A 337 -7.92 -1.79 -7.82
N SER A 338 -8.82 -1.05 -7.20
CA SER A 338 -9.54 -1.53 -6.02
C SER A 338 -10.33 -2.80 -6.28
N VAL A 339 -10.94 -2.90 -7.46
CA VAL A 339 -11.74 -4.07 -7.87
C VAL A 339 -10.88 -5.23 -8.40
N GLY A 340 -9.59 -5.02 -8.63
CA GLY A 340 -8.65 -6.07 -8.99
C GLY A 340 -8.22 -6.97 -7.82
N ASN A 341 -8.24 -6.49 -6.59
CA ASN A 341 -7.79 -7.24 -5.41
C ASN A 341 -8.55 -8.55 -5.15
N PRO A 342 -9.89 -8.61 -5.28
CA PRO A 342 -10.65 -9.85 -5.10
C PRO A 342 -10.27 -10.98 -6.07
N ILE A 343 -9.77 -10.63 -7.27
CA ILE A 343 -9.36 -11.63 -8.29
C ILE A 343 -8.20 -12.49 -7.77
N GLY A 344 -7.23 -11.88 -7.06
CA GLY A 344 -6.13 -12.63 -6.45
C GLY A 344 -6.63 -13.69 -5.45
N SER A 345 -7.63 -13.35 -4.64
CA SER A 345 -8.23 -14.30 -3.69
C SER A 345 -8.98 -15.44 -4.38
N LEU A 346 -9.64 -15.15 -5.52
CA LEU A 346 -10.32 -16.15 -6.34
C LEU A 346 -9.33 -17.16 -6.93
N LEU A 347 -8.22 -16.67 -7.51
CA LEU A 347 -7.19 -17.53 -8.09
C LEU A 347 -6.46 -18.36 -7.05
N MET A 348 -6.18 -17.78 -5.88
CA MET A 348 -5.60 -18.52 -4.75
C MET A 348 -6.52 -19.64 -4.27
N ALA A 349 -7.84 -19.42 -4.20
CA ALA A 349 -8.80 -20.43 -3.79
C ALA A 349 -8.85 -21.64 -4.75
N LYS A 350 -8.55 -21.42 -6.04
CA LYS A 350 -8.48 -22.45 -7.07
C LYS A 350 -7.05 -22.98 -7.32
N ALA A 351 -6.04 -22.50 -6.56
CA ALA A 351 -4.62 -22.81 -6.76
C ALA A 351 -4.07 -22.42 -8.16
N TRP A 352 -4.66 -21.43 -8.84
CA TRP A 352 -4.28 -20.97 -10.18
C TRP A 352 -3.37 -19.73 -10.12
N VAL A 353 -2.37 -19.77 -9.25
CA VAL A 353 -1.45 -18.63 -9.00
C VAL A 353 -0.54 -18.37 -10.20
N ASP A 354 -0.21 -19.40 -10.99
CA ASP A 354 0.61 -19.32 -12.19
C ASP A 354 0.00 -18.40 -13.26
N ILE A 355 -1.33 -18.40 -13.40
CA ILE A 355 -2.05 -17.50 -14.32
C ILE A 355 -1.88 -16.05 -13.90
N SER A 356 -1.98 -15.77 -12.60
CA SER A 356 -1.74 -14.43 -12.07
C SER A 356 -0.33 -13.93 -12.37
N PHE A 357 0.67 -14.78 -12.17
CA PHE A 357 2.07 -14.45 -12.47
C PHE A 357 2.28 -14.13 -13.95
N LYS A 358 1.88 -15.02 -14.86
CA LYS A 358 2.01 -14.82 -16.31
C LYS A 358 1.32 -13.53 -16.76
N PHE A 359 0.15 -13.27 -16.22
CA PHE A 359 -0.62 -12.07 -16.53
C PHE A 359 0.05 -10.79 -16.02
N ASN A 360 0.64 -10.81 -14.82
CA ASN A 360 1.40 -9.70 -14.28
C ASN A 360 2.65 -9.40 -15.12
N VAL A 361 3.36 -10.42 -15.58
CA VAL A 361 4.50 -10.27 -16.50
C VAL A 361 4.04 -9.62 -17.81
N PHE A 362 2.98 -10.12 -18.43
CA PHE A 362 2.40 -9.51 -19.64
C PHE A 362 2.02 -8.05 -19.43
N LYS A 363 1.37 -7.74 -18.31
CA LYS A 363 1.01 -6.37 -17.96
C LYS A 363 2.24 -5.46 -17.87
N THR A 364 3.35 -5.95 -17.32
CA THR A 364 4.61 -5.19 -17.23
C THR A 364 5.12 -4.77 -18.60
N PHE A 365 5.07 -5.66 -19.58
CA PHE A 365 5.46 -5.36 -20.96
C PHE A 365 4.59 -4.28 -21.63
N LEU A 366 3.31 -4.20 -21.27
CA LEU A 366 2.44 -3.10 -21.73
C LEU A 366 2.68 -1.81 -20.94
N PHE A 367 3.01 -1.93 -19.66
CA PHE A 367 3.12 -0.80 -18.76
C PHE A 367 4.32 0.08 -19.07
N ILE A 368 5.49 -0.53 -19.31
CA ILE A 368 6.75 0.20 -19.58
C ILE A 368 6.61 1.14 -20.78
N PRO A 369 6.27 0.69 -22.00
CA PRO A 369 6.14 1.60 -23.14
C PRO A 369 5.03 2.64 -22.95
N ALA A 370 3.89 2.27 -22.34
CA ALA A 370 2.79 3.20 -22.14
C ALA A 370 3.20 4.40 -21.25
N ILE A 371 3.93 4.18 -20.14
CA ILE A 371 4.36 5.26 -19.27
C ILE A 371 5.53 6.06 -19.86
N VAL A 372 6.47 5.42 -20.59
CA VAL A 372 7.60 6.10 -21.22
C VAL A 372 7.12 7.00 -22.36
N ILE A 373 6.33 6.47 -23.28
CA ILE A 373 5.76 7.24 -24.40
C ILE A 373 4.85 8.35 -23.84
N GLY A 374 3.96 8.03 -22.92
CA GLY A 374 3.09 9.02 -22.28
C GLY A 374 3.91 10.13 -21.61
N GLY A 375 4.98 9.79 -20.90
CA GLY A 375 5.87 10.74 -20.24
C GLY A 375 6.55 11.70 -21.23
N GLN A 376 7.00 11.19 -22.37
CA GLN A 376 7.62 12.02 -23.43
C GLN A 376 6.60 12.94 -24.12
N MET A 377 5.34 12.47 -24.29
CA MET A 377 4.31 13.25 -25.01
C MET A 377 3.65 14.34 -24.16
N ALA A 378 3.33 14.04 -22.90
CA ALA A 378 2.52 14.94 -22.06
C ALA A 378 2.96 14.94 -20.57
N GLY A 379 4.22 14.66 -20.30
CA GLY A 379 4.80 14.74 -18.96
C GLY A 379 4.07 13.86 -17.94
N ALA A 380 3.85 14.39 -16.73
CA ALA A 380 3.21 13.64 -15.64
C ALA A 380 1.77 13.21 -15.97
N ILE A 381 1.04 14.05 -16.71
CA ILE A 381 -0.32 13.70 -17.18
C ILE A 381 -0.23 12.54 -18.16
N GLY A 382 0.73 12.56 -19.10
CA GLY A 382 0.93 11.49 -20.06
C GLY A 382 1.32 10.15 -19.42
N VAL A 383 2.22 10.15 -18.42
CA VAL A 383 2.53 8.95 -17.61
C VAL A 383 1.26 8.42 -16.95
N THR A 384 0.44 9.30 -16.39
CA THR A 384 -0.80 8.91 -15.69
C THR A 384 -1.86 8.38 -16.65
N LEU A 385 -1.98 8.97 -17.84
CA LEU A 385 -2.86 8.46 -18.91
C LEU A 385 -2.39 7.10 -19.42
N GLY A 386 -1.08 6.92 -19.64
CA GLY A 386 -0.51 5.61 -19.98
C GLY A 386 -0.82 4.56 -18.91
N PHE A 387 -0.67 4.93 -17.63
CA PHE A 387 -1.06 4.04 -16.52
C PHE A 387 -2.56 3.72 -16.55
N LEU A 388 -3.42 4.72 -16.74
CA LEU A 388 -4.87 4.54 -16.81
C LEU A 388 -5.24 3.62 -17.97
N LEU A 389 -4.67 3.82 -19.16
CA LEU A 389 -4.90 2.98 -20.33
C LEU A 389 -4.56 1.51 -20.05
N VAL A 390 -3.36 1.26 -19.52
CA VAL A 390 -2.95 -0.11 -19.14
C VAL A 390 -3.88 -0.68 -18.07
N GLN A 391 -4.34 0.13 -17.12
CA GLN A 391 -5.25 -0.34 -16.08
C GLN A 391 -6.64 -0.68 -16.63
N ILE A 392 -7.15 0.07 -17.61
CA ILE A 392 -8.40 -0.27 -18.32
C ILE A 392 -8.23 -1.60 -19.06
N ILE A 393 -7.16 -1.75 -19.84
CA ILE A 393 -6.84 -3.01 -20.54
C ILE A 393 -6.74 -4.17 -19.55
N ASN A 394 -6.00 -3.97 -18.45
CA ASN A 394 -5.86 -4.95 -17.38
C ASN A 394 -7.22 -5.36 -16.78
N THR A 395 -8.13 -4.41 -16.54
CA THR A 395 -9.46 -4.68 -15.97
C THR A 395 -10.33 -5.50 -16.95
N ILE A 396 -10.26 -5.19 -18.23
CA ILE A 396 -10.99 -5.94 -19.28
C ILE A 396 -10.39 -7.33 -19.45
N LEU A 397 -9.08 -7.44 -19.65
CA LEU A 397 -8.41 -8.71 -19.88
C LEU A 397 -8.46 -9.65 -18.66
N SER A 398 -8.46 -9.10 -17.43
CA SER A 398 -8.59 -9.92 -16.22
C SER A 398 -9.90 -10.72 -16.18
N TYR A 399 -10.98 -10.20 -16.77
CA TYR A 399 -12.21 -10.98 -16.92
C TYR A 399 -11.98 -12.21 -17.81
N PHE A 400 -11.40 -12.04 -19.00
CA PHE A 400 -11.21 -13.12 -19.95
C PHE A 400 -10.17 -14.15 -19.52
N VAL A 401 -9.07 -13.70 -18.92
CA VAL A 401 -7.91 -14.54 -18.57
C VAL A 401 -8.02 -15.15 -17.17
N MET A 402 -8.63 -14.44 -16.22
CA MET A 402 -8.64 -14.87 -14.82
C MET A 402 -10.03 -15.25 -14.31
N ILE A 403 -11.08 -14.49 -14.66
CA ILE A 403 -12.42 -14.69 -14.07
C ILE A 403 -13.20 -15.73 -14.85
N LYS A 404 -13.31 -15.56 -16.18
CA LYS A 404 -14.08 -16.45 -17.05
C LYS A 404 -13.66 -17.93 -16.98
N PRO A 405 -12.36 -18.29 -16.95
CA PRO A 405 -11.95 -19.70 -16.83
C PRO A 405 -12.36 -20.33 -15.49
N VAL A 406 -12.45 -19.54 -14.42
CA VAL A 406 -12.79 -20.02 -13.07
C VAL A 406 -14.31 -20.07 -12.85
N LEU A 407 -15.03 -19.02 -13.25
CA LEU A 407 -16.44 -18.82 -12.93
C LEU A 407 -17.40 -19.06 -14.10
N GLY A 408 -16.86 -19.40 -15.28
CA GLY A 408 -17.66 -19.50 -16.49
C GLY A 408 -18.03 -18.15 -17.12
N SER A 409 -18.82 -18.18 -18.17
CA SER A 409 -19.24 -16.98 -18.89
C SER A 409 -20.23 -16.17 -18.05
N SER A 410 -19.80 -15.04 -17.51
CA SER A 410 -20.54 -14.20 -16.54
C SER A 410 -20.26 -12.70 -16.72
N TYR A 411 -19.95 -12.27 -17.95
CA TYR A 411 -19.56 -10.88 -18.26
C TYR A 411 -20.59 -9.85 -17.80
N ARG A 412 -21.88 -10.13 -18.00
CA ARG A 412 -22.96 -9.25 -17.54
C ARG A 412 -22.92 -9.04 -16.02
N GLN A 413 -22.70 -10.11 -15.25
CA GLN A 413 -22.60 -10.03 -13.79
C GLN A 413 -21.35 -9.24 -13.37
N TYR A 414 -20.25 -9.42 -14.08
CA TYR A 414 -19.01 -8.65 -13.88
C TYR A 414 -19.26 -7.14 -14.07
N ILE A 415 -19.82 -6.75 -15.19
CA ILE A 415 -20.15 -5.33 -15.46
C ILE A 415 -21.13 -4.78 -14.43
N LEU A 416 -22.19 -5.50 -14.10
CA LEU A 416 -23.18 -5.05 -13.12
C LEU A 416 -22.58 -4.90 -11.71
N SER A 417 -21.62 -5.75 -11.34
CA SER A 417 -20.94 -5.63 -10.04
C SER A 417 -20.04 -4.40 -9.92
N LEU A 418 -19.56 -3.86 -11.07
CA LEU A 418 -18.82 -2.59 -11.11
C LEU A 418 -19.76 -1.39 -11.28
N TRP A 419 -20.83 -1.55 -12.05
CA TRP A 419 -21.80 -0.48 -12.31
C TRP A 419 -22.57 -0.07 -11.07
N LEU A 420 -22.98 -1.02 -10.23
CA LEU A 420 -23.75 -0.74 -9.02
C LEU A 420 -23.02 0.24 -8.08
N PRO A 421 -21.76 0.00 -7.67
CA PRO A 421 -21.02 0.94 -6.84
C PRO A 421 -20.82 2.31 -7.51
N PHE A 422 -20.56 2.34 -8.81
CA PHE A 422 -20.41 3.58 -9.57
C PHE A 422 -21.70 4.40 -9.53
N TYR A 423 -22.85 3.78 -9.86
CA TYR A 423 -24.17 4.42 -9.83
C TYR A 423 -24.50 4.98 -8.45
N LEU A 424 -24.26 4.19 -7.39
CA LEU A 424 -24.52 4.61 -6.01
C LEU A 424 -23.62 5.80 -5.59
N SER A 425 -22.47 5.98 -6.21
CA SER A 425 -21.53 7.05 -5.91
C SER A 425 -21.75 8.32 -6.74
N LEU A 426 -22.57 8.30 -7.81
CA LEU A 426 -22.85 9.48 -8.64
C LEU A 426 -23.38 10.67 -7.86
N PRO A 427 -24.32 10.52 -6.89
CA PRO A 427 -24.79 11.67 -6.11
C PRO A 427 -23.68 12.35 -5.30
N THR A 428 -22.70 11.59 -4.79
CA THR A 428 -21.50 12.16 -4.13
C THR A 428 -20.76 13.10 -5.07
N LEU A 429 -20.51 12.63 -6.30
CA LEU A 429 -19.81 13.41 -7.31
C LEU A 429 -20.59 14.69 -7.66
N VAL A 430 -21.88 14.56 -7.98
CA VAL A 430 -22.72 15.68 -8.43
C VAL A 430 -22.90 16.73 -7.33
N VAL A 431 -23.26 16.30 -6.11
CA VAL A 431 -23.51 17.21 -4.98
C VAL A 431 -22.23 17.93 -4.56
N SER A 432 -21.11 17.19 -4.39
CA SER A 432 -19.83 17.81 -4.02
C SER A 432 -19.34 18.81 -5.09
N TYR A 433 -19.51 18.49 -6.39
CA TYR A 433 -19.13 19.37 -7.48
C TYR A 433 -19.99 20.62 -7.52
N ALA A 434 -21.32 20.49 -7.45
CA ALA A 434 -22.25 21.61 -7.46
C ALA A 434 -21.98 22.58 -6.31
N LEU A 435 -21.80 22.07 -5.08
CA LEU A 435 -21.45 22.90 -3.93
C LEU A 435 -20.10 23.58 -4.09
N GLY A 436 -19.13 22.92 -4.73
CA GLY A 436 -17.84 23.51 -5.04
C GLY A 436 -17.95 24.73 -5.96
N ILE A 437 -18.90 24.74 -6.91
CA ILE A 437 -19.15 25.88 -7.80
C ILE A 437 -19.95 26.94 -7.07
N VAL A 438 -21.09 26.59 -6.46
CA VAL A 438 -22.06 27.53 -5.88
C VAL A 438 -21.46 28.32 -4.71
N LEU A 439 -20.70 27.65 -3.84
CA LEU A 439 -20.14 28.23 -2.63
C LEU A 439 -18.71 28.78 -2.81
N LYS A 440 -18.18 28.74 -4.04
CA LYS A 440 -16.84 29.26 -4.34
C LYS A 440 -16.80 30.76 -4.07
N GLY A 441 -15.84 31.21 -3.25
CA GLY A 441 -15.68 32.60 -2.85
C GLY A 441 -16.61 33.07 -1.73
N GLN A 442 -17.60 32.27 -1.30
CA GLN A 442 -18.51 32.61 -0.19
C GLN A 442 -18.00 32.05 1.15
N LEU A 443 -17.21 30.97 1.13
CA LEU A 443 -16.69 30.31 2.31
C LEU A 443 -15.16 30.24 2.27
N ALA A 444 -14.54 30.22 3.45
CA ALA A 444 -13.13 29.91 3.58
C ALA A 444 -12.85 28.49 3.01
N LEU A 445 -11.68 28.30 2.38
CA LEU A 445 -11.34 27.08 1.65
C LEU A 445 -11.53 25.80 2.49
N GLY A 446 -11.15 25.84 3.78
CA GLY A 446 -11.33 24.70 4.68
C GLY A 446 -12.80 24.39 4.99
N MET A 447 -13.64 25.43 5.14
CA MET A 447 -15.06 25.27 5.37
C MET A 447 -15.76 24.76 4.11
N LEU A 448 -15.40 25.27 2.93
CA LEU A 448 -15.90 24.79 1.65
C LEU A 448 -15.60 23.30 1.46
N LEU A 449 -14.36 22.87 1.71
CA LEU A 449 -13.97 21.47 1.62
C LEU A 449 -14.76 20.61 2.61
N ALA A 450 -14.91 21.05 3.86
CA ALA A 450 -15.68 20.32 4.87
C ALA A 450 -17.15 20.13 4.45
N VAL A 451 -17.78 21.19 3.92
CA VAL A 451 -19.17 21.16 3.41
C VAL A 451 -19.27 20.20 2.21
N GLN A 452 -18.34 20.26 1.26
CA GLN A 452 -18.33 19.36 0.11
C GLN A 452 -18.23 17.88 0.53
N ILE A 453 -17.32 17.57 1.47
CA ILE A 453 -17.14 16.20 1.99
C ILE A 453 -18.40 15.75 2.75
N ALA A 454 -18.91 16.56 3.67
CA ALA A 454 -20.08 16.22 4.47
C ALA A 454 -21.33 15.97 3.60
N ALA A 455 -21.58 16.87 2.63
CA ALA A 455 -22.69 16.75 1.71
C ALA A 455 -22.54 15.55 0.75
N GLY A 456 -21.32 15.28 0.28
CA GLY A 456 -21.04 14.10 -0.55
C GLY A 456 -21.26 12.78 0.21
N VAL A 457 -20.82 12.72 1.46
CA VAL A 457 -21.06 11.56 2.35
C VAL A 457 -22.55 11.41 2.61
N LEU A 458 -23.26 12.50 2.93
CA LEU A 458 -24.71 12.49 3.15
C LEU A 458 -25.46 12.01 1.91
N ALA A 459 -25.13 12.52 0.74
CA ALA A 459 -25.72 12.11 -0.54
C ALA A 459 -25.51 10.61 -0.81
N PHE A 460 -24.34 10.08 -0.52
CA PHE A 460 -24.06 8.65 -0.62
C PHE A 460 -24.90 7.82 0.37
N VAL A 461 -24.96 8.24 1.63
CA VAL A 461 -25.75 7.55 2.67
C VAL A 461 -27.23 7.54 2.29
N VAL A 462 -27.77 8.67 1.84
CA VAL A 462 -29.16 8.76 1.35
C VAL A 462 -29.37 7.80 0.19
N MET A 463 -28.45 7.75 -0.78
CA MET A 463 -28.56 6.83 -1.92
C MET A 463 -28.50 5.35 -1.48
N ILE A 464 -27.65 5.01 -0.52
CA ILE A 464 -27.62 3.67 0.09
C ILE A 464 -28.96 3.37 0.76
N VAL A 465 -29.50 4.30 1.56
CA VAL A 465 -30.78 4.11 2.30
C VAL A 465 -31.95 3.93 1.34
N LEU A 466 -32.02 4.72 0.28
CA LEU A 466 -33.09 4.66 -0.72
C LEU A 466 -32.97 3.44 -1.67
N SER A 467 -31.76 2.91 -1.84
CA SER A 467 -31.53 1.79 -2.76
C SER A 467 -32.29 0.53 -2.32
N ARG A 468 -33.08 -0.01 -3.26
CA ARG A 468 -33.80 -1.29 -3.13
C ARG A 468 -33.04 -2.47 -3.74
N HIS A 469 -31.82 -2.25 -4.21
CA HIS A 469 -31.03 -3.32 -4.81
C HIS A 469 -30.77 -4.45 -3.79
N PRO A 470 -30.96 -5.74 -4.16
CA PRO A 470 -30.88 -6.87 -3.21
C PRO A 470 -29.59 -6.92 -2.40
N LEU A 471 -28.44 -6.66 -3.04
CA LEU A 471 -27.13 -6.59 -2.36
C LEU A 471 -27.06 -5.49 -1.31
N VAL A 472 -27.57 -4.30 -1.62
CA VAL A 472 -27.57 -3.17 -0.69
C VAL A 472 -28.50 -3.46 0.50
N VAL A 473 -29.67 -4.05 0.24
CA VAL A 473 -30.63 -4.46 1.29
C VAL A 473 -29.98 -5.50 2.22
N GLU A 474 -29.22 -6.45 1.67
CA GLU A 474 -28.52 -7.46 2.47
C GLU A 474 -27.41 -6.83 3.34
N VAL A 475 -26.61 -5.93 2.78
CA VAL A 475 -25.58 -5.18 3.53
C VAL A 475 -26.20 -4.39 4.66
N LYS A 476 -27.32 -3.68 4.40
CA LYS A 476 -28.10 -2.98 5.45
C LYS A 476 -28.54 -3.92 6.59
N ARG A 477 -29.11 -5.08 6.23
CA ARG A 477 -29.57 -6.07 7.23
C ARG A 477 -28.43 -6.60 8.10
N GLN A 478 -27.26 -6.85 7.51
CA GLN A 478 -26.08 -7.29 8.25
C GLN A 478 -25.56 -6.22 9.21
N PHE A 479 -25.57 -4.95 8.79
CA PHE A 479 -25.19 -3.80 9.65
C PHE A 479 -26.15 -3.63 10.82
N CYS A 480 -27.47 -3.62 10.57
CA CYS A 480 -28.50 -3.52 11.62
C CYS A 480 -28.46 -4.70 12.61
N ARG A 481 -28.18 -5.91 12.11
CA ARG A 481 -28.07 -7.10 12.96
C ARG A 481 -26.83 -7.06 13.85
N SER A 482 -25.71 -6.54 13.33
CA SER A 482 -24.48 -6.33 14.10
C SER A 482 -24.65 -5.30 15.22
N GLU A 483 -25.39 -4.20 15.00
CA GLU A 483 -25.68 -3.20 16.03
C GLU A 483 -26.63 -3.71 17.11
N LYS A 484 -27.71 -4.41 16.73
CA LYS A 484 -28.61 -5.08 17.70
C LYS A 484 -27.85 -6.09 18.56
N MET A 485 -26.93 -6.86 17.98
CA MET A 485 -26.10 -7.80 18.72
C MET A 485 -25.11 -7.10 19.67
N LYS A 486 -24.56 -5.94 19.29
CA LYS A 486 -23.73 -5.12 20.17
C LYS A 486 -24.50 -4.46 21.31
N MET A 487 -25.76 -4.04 21.06
CA MET A 487 -26.63 -3.52 22.13
C MET A 487 -27.06 -4.64 23.12
N LEU A 488 -27.34 -5.84 22.63
CA LEU A 488 -27.65 -6.99 23.48
C LEU A 488 -26.47 -7.45 24.32
N LEU A 489 -25.24 -7.36 23.80
CA LEU A 489 -24.01 -7.67 24.55
C LEU A 489 -23.59 -6.56 25.53
N ARG A 490 -24.16 -5.36 25.45
CA ARG A 490 -23.95 -4.27 26.44
C ARG A 490 -25.03 -4.20 27.51
N ALA A 491 -26.14 -4.90 27.30
CA ALA A 491 -27.29 -4.94 28.23
C ALA A 491 -27.34 -6.22 29.09
N GLY A 492 -26.42 -7.16 28.92
CA GLY A 492 -26.18 -8.32 29.79
C GLY A 492 -24.73 -8.30 30.32
#